data_07ebfb728a425f37f5c75ed850819a41
#
_entry.id   07ebfb728a425f37f5c75ed850819a41
#
_cell.length_a   1.000
_cell.length_b   1.000
_cell.length_c   1.000
_cell.angle_alpha   90.00
_cell.angle_beta   90.00
_cell.angle_gamma   90.00
#
_symmetry.space_group_name_H-M   'P 1'
#
loop_
_entity.id
_entity.type
_entity.pdbx_description
1 polymer ?
#
loop_
_entity_poly.entity_id
_entity_poly.type
_entity_poly.pdbx_seq_one_letter_code
_entity_poly.pdbx_strand_id
1 'polypeptide(L)'
;KLKKYVKDGKFSSDHNKEITWHHLLNQSSQWKGNLFGTFDWADRPLRNLSVEELKAQEIPKPGKAYKYNDVRVNLLSFSLLSVLQVPLPKVLKTEIMDPIGASSSWRWYGYEKSKIDVGGSIISSVSGGGHFGGGLFINSLDHARFGLLFLRNGKWKNELLLSPEWIKLVQKPSEHNESYGYMWWLNNGDRKWKDLPENIYYCLLYTSPSPRDV
;
A
#
# COMPACT_ATOMS: atom_id res chain seq x y z
N LYS A 1 13.07 11.85 -3.68
CA LYS A 1 13.62 10.53 -3.33
C LYS A 1 13.38 10.26 -1.85
N LEU A 2 13.01 9.04 -1.49
CA LEU A 2 12.70 8.61 -0.12
C LEU A 2 13.86 8.75 0.85
N LYS A 3 15.09 8.53 0.40
CA LYS A 3 16.32 8.72 1.20
C LYS A 3 16.38 10.07 1.94
N LYS A 4 15.73 11.13 1.42
CA LYS A 4 15.68 12.42 2.10
C LYS A 4 14.86 12.42 3.37
N TYR A 5 13.86 11.55 3.45
CA TYR A 5 12.85 11.55 4.51
C TYR A 5 12.97 10.35 5.46
N VAL A 6 13.31 9.18 4.93
CA VAL A 6 13.46 7.94 5.71
C VAL A 6 14.93 7.69 5.98
N LYS A 7 15.35 7.79 7.23
CA LYS A 7 16.76 7.82 7.64
C LYS A 7 17.32 6.48 8.14
N ASP A 8 16.51 5.44 8.17
CA ASP A 8 16.85 4.15 8.78
C ASP A 8 17.78 3.24 7.94
N GLY A 9 18.29 3.73 6.82
CA GLY A 9 19.21 2.99 5.95
C GLY A 9 18.55 2.18 4.83
N LYS A 10 17.22 1.92 4.88
CA LYS A 10 16.53 1.10 3.87
C LYS A 10 16.61 1.64 2.43
N PHE A 11 16.92 2.93 2.30
CA PHE A 11 17.08 3.62 1.02
C PHE A 11 18.51 4.10 0.78
N SER A 12 19.52 3.53 1.44
CA SER A 12 20.90 4.03 1.37
C SER A 12 21.75 3.37 0.29
N SER A 13 21.43 2.14 -0.13
CA SER A 13 22.19 1.44 -1.18
C SER A 13 22.12 2.18 -2.52
N ASP A 14 23.09 1.95 -3.41
CA ASP A 14 23.11 2.55 -4.74
C ASP A 14 21.87 2.26 -5.56
N HIS A 15 21.27 1.09 -5.38
CA HIS A 15 20.01 0.71 -6.01
C HIS A 15 18.81 1.45 -5.37
N ASN A 16 18.69 1.40 -4.04
CA ASN A 16 17.49 1.92 -3.35
C ASN A 16 17.45 3.44 -3.24
N LYS A 17 18.60 4.13 -3.32
CA LYS A 17 18.67 5.61 -3.16
C LYS A 17 17.87 6.38 -4.22
N GLU A 18 17.56 5.73 -5.34
CA GLU A 18 16.81 6.32 -6.45
C GLU A 18 15.28 6.20 -6.27
N ILE A 19 14.82 5.41 -5.29
CA ILE A 19 13.40 5.16 -5.06
C ILE A 19 12.67 6.43 -4.61
N THR A 20 11.49 6.66 -5.19
CA THR A 20 10.59 7.77 -4.88
C THR A 20 9.26 7.27 -4.33
N TRP A 21 8.44 8.15 -3.77
CA TRP A 21 7.05 7.86 -3.39
C TRP A 21 6.23 7.32 -4.57
N HIS A 22 6.41 7.93 -5.75
CA HIS A 22 5.78 7.48 -6.99
C HIS A 22 6.09 6.01 -7.29
N HIS A 23 7.35 5.59 -7.14
CA HIS A 23 7.76 4.21 -7.38
C HIS A 23 7.12 3.23 -6.39
N LEU A 24 6.98 3.58 -5.12
CA LEU A 24 6.29 2.73 -4.14
C LEU A 24 4.79 2.65 -4.43
N LEU A 25 4.14 3.78 -4.68
CA LEU A 25 2.71 3.85 -4.96
C LEU A 25 2.32 3.07 -6.23
N ASN A 26 3.18 3.08 -7.25
CA ASN A 26 2.96 2.35 -8.52
C ASN A 26 3.53 0.93 -8.53
N GLN A 27 4.00 0.41 -7.41
CA GLN A 27 4.65 -0.92 -7.35
C GLN A 27 5.80 -1.10 -8.39
N SER A 28 6.49 -0.01 -8.69
CA SER A 28 7.66 0.03 -9.58
C SER A 28 8.98 0.30 -8.83
N SER A 29 8.97 0.23 -7.51
CA SER A 29 10.13 0.57 -6.69
C SER A 29 11.30 -0.38 -6.87
N GLN A 30 11.05 -1.64 -7.16
CA GLN A 30 12.08 -2.68 -7.25
C GLN A 30 13.04 -2.66 -6.05
N TRP A 31 12.52 -2.26 -4.88
CA TRP A 31 13.30 -2.19 -3.65
C TRP A 31 13.93 -3.53 -3.30
N LYS A 32 15.18 -3.50 -2.87
CA LYS A 32 15.94 -4.67 -2.38
C LYS A 32 16.20 -4.53 -0.90
N GLY A 33 15.86 -5.54 -0.13
CA GLY A 33 16.20 -5.54 1.29
C GLY A 33 15.38 -6.50 2.13
N ASN A 34 15.47 -6.26 3.44
CA ASN A 34 14.72 -6.97 4.46
C ASN A 34 13.86 -5.97 5.22
N LEU A 35 12.57 -6.20 5.28
CA LEU A 35 11.64 -5.44 6.08
C LEU A 35 11.10 -6.34 7.21
N PHE A 36 11.49 -6.05 8.45
CA PHE A 36 11.03 -6.76 9.65
C PHE A 36 11.21 -8.29 9.58
N GLY A 37 12.31 -8.75 9.01
CA GLY A 37 12.63 -10.18 8.87
C GLY A 37 12.12 -10.81 7.57
N THR A 38 11.42 -10.06 6.73
CA THR A 38 10.93 -10.55 5.43
C THR A 38 11.67 -9.89 4.29
N PHE A 39 12.23 -10.69 3.42
CA PHE A 39 12.97 -10.22 2.26
C PHE A 39 12.04 -9.85 1.11
N ASP A 40 12.45 -8.89 0.28
CA ASP A 40 11.73 -8.45 -0.91
C ASP A 40 11.48 -9.59 -1.91
N TRP A 41 12.30 -10.62 -1.92
CA TRP A 41 12.12 -11.80 -2.77
C TRP A 41 11.07 -12.80 -2.24
N ALA A 42 10.58 -12.64 -1.01
CA ALA A 42 9.57 -13.56 -0.44
C ALA A 42 8.28 -13.65 -1.26
N ASP A 43 7.91 -12.58 -1.99
CA ASP A 43 6.75 -12.56 -2.89
C ASP A 43 7.08 -13.02 -4.31
N ARG A 44 8.30 -13.42 -4.58
CA ARG A 44 8.65 -13.95 -5.88
C ARG A 44 8.20 -15.40 -5.96
N PRO A 45 7.55 -15.82 -7.04
CA PRO A 45 7.12 -17.20 -7.16
C PRO A 45 8.33 -18.13 -7.12
N LEU A 46 8.31 -19.08 -6.19
CA LEU A 46 9.32 -20.13 -6.02
C LEU A 46 9.36 -21.15 -7.16
N ARG A 47 8.51 -20.98 -8.17
CA ARG A 47 8.38 -21.96 -9.27
C ARG A 47 9.72 -22.20 -9.91
N ASN A 48 10.31 -23.37 -9.60
CA ASN A 48 11.56 -23.90 -10.16
C ASN A 48 12.85 -23.14 -9.79
N LEU A 49 12.84 -22.31 -8.75
CA LEU A 49 14.04 -21.60 -8.30
C LEU A 49 14.35 -21.93 -6.84
N SER A 50 15.60 -22.12 -6.52
CA SER A 50 16.11 -22.18 -5.15
C SER A 50 16.09 -20.79 -4.50
N VAL A 51 16.22 -20.74 -3.18
CA VAL A 51 16.33 -19.48 -2.44
C VAL A 51 17.55 -18.67 -2.89
N GLU A 52 18.64 -19.33 -3.19
CA GLU A 52 19.88 -18.74 -3.68
C GLU A 52 19.69 -18.09 -5.05
N GLU A 53 19.02 -18.76 -5.97
CA GLU A 53 18.68 -18.23 -7.29
C GLU A 53 17.73 -17.04 -7.18
N LEU A 54 16.73 -17.08 -6.27
CA LEU A 54 15.84 -15.95 -6.01
C LEU A 54 16.60 -14.71 -5.49
N LYS A 55 17.55 -14.89 -4.58
CA LYS A 55 18.39 -13.82 -4.05
C LYS A 55 19.30 -13.24 -5.12
N ALA A 56 19.84 -14.09 -6.01
CA ALA A 56 20.75 -13.71 -7.08
C ALA A 56 20.04 -13.04 -8.28
N GLN A 57 18.72 -13.12 -8.37
CA GLN A 57 17.98 -12.50 -9.47
C GLN A 57 18.31 -11.03 -9.62
N GLU A 58 18.72 -10.64 -10.80
CA GLU A 58 18.76 -9.24 -11.17
C GLU A 58 17.34 -8.68 -11.22
N ILE A 59 17.16 -7.53 -10.61
CA ILE A 59 15.91 -6.79 -10.68
C ILE A 59 16.12 -5.47 -11.41
N PRO A 60 15.14 -5.01 -12.16
CA PRO A 60 15.20 -3.73 -12.85
C PRO A 60 15.52 -2.57 -11.90
N LYS A 61 16.08 -1.50 -12.45
CA LYS A 61 16.25 -0.24 -11.68
C LYS A 61 14.89 0.30 -11.22
N PRO A 62 14.85 1.03 -10.09
CA PRO A 62 13.61 1.69 -9.65
C PRO A 62 12.94 2.50 -10.76
N GLY A 63 11.63 2.32 -10.93
CA GLY A 63 10.84 2.97 -11.96
C GLY A 63 10.92 2.34 -13.36
N LYS A 64 11.55 1.18 -13.54
CA LYS A 64 11.71 0.55 -14.87
C LYS A 64 10.84 -0.67 -15.12
N ALA A 65 10.14 -1.17 -14.12
CA ALA A 65 9.19 -2.28 -14.27
C ALA A 65 8.17 -2.27 -13.13
N TYR A 66 6.97 -2.71 -13.44
CA TYR A 66 5.95 -3.02 -12.46
C TYR A 66 6.20 -4.40 -11.85
N LYS A 67 6.09 -4.48 -10.53
CA LYS A 67 6.02 -5.76 -9.81
C LYS A 67 5.29 -5.54 -8.50
N TYR A 68 4.07 -6.04 -8.41
CA TYR A 68 3.35 -6.07 -7.14
C TYR A 68 4.12 -6.92 -6.13
N ASN A 69 4.25 -6.42 -4.91
CA ASN A 69 5.02 -7.09 -3.87
C ASN A 69 4.57 -6.58 -2.50
N ASP A 70 4.04 -7.46 -1.67
CA ASP A 70 3.49 -7.11 -0.35
C ASP A 70 4.54 -6.55 0.61
N VAL A 71 5.78 -7.02 0.53
CA VAL A 71 6.88 -6.45 1.34
C VAL A 71 7.09 -4.97 0.99
N ARG A 72 6.96 -4.61 -0.31
CA ARG A 72 7.09 -3.23 -0.77
C ARG A 72 5.87 -2.38 -0.42
N VAL A 73 4.68 -2.98 -0.34
CA VAL A 73 3.48 -2.30 0.22
C VAL A 73 3.68 -2.00 1.70
N ASN A 74 4.18 -2.96 2.46
CA ASN A 74 4.53 -2.74 3.87
C ASN A 74 5.65 -1.71 4.05
N LEU A 75 6.60 -1.66 3.13
CA LEU A 75 7.63 -0.62 3.10
C LEU A 75 7.06 0.79 2.88
N LEU A 76 6.00 0.93 2.08
CA LEU A 76 5.29 2.20 1.93
C LEU A 76 4.68 2.64 3.27
N SER A 77 3.97 1.75 3.98
CA SER A 77 3.41 2.03 5.30
C SER A 77 4.48 2.43 6.30
N PHE A 78 5.59 1.68 6.36
CA PHE A 78 6.75 2.02 7.18
C PHE A 78 7.33 3.39 6.83
N SER A 79 7.45 3.70 5.55
CA SER A 79 8.00 4.99 5.10
C SER A 79 7.09 6.16 5.48
N LEU A 80 5.77 6.00 5.38
CA LEU A 80 4.79 6.99 5.84
C LEU A 80 4.89 7.21 7.35
N LEU A 81 4.94 6.13 8.13
CA LEU A 81 5.09 6.22 9.58
C LEU A 81 6.39 6.94 9.97
N SER A 82 7.49 6.64 9.27
CA SER A 82 8.79 7.29 9.50
C SER A 82 8.79 8.78 9.22
N VAL A 83 7.95 9.27 8.30
CA VAL A 83 7.84 10.70 7.97
C VAL A 83 6.84 11.41 8.89
N LEU A 84 5.68 10.81 9.10
CA LEU A 84 4.60 11.42 9.88
C LEU A 84 4.88 11.41 11.38
N GLN A 85 5.68 10.45 11.87
CA GLN A 85 6.00 10.27 13.29
C GLN A 85 4.73 10.13 14.17
N VAL A 86 3.64 9.66 13.57
CA VAL A 86 2.34 9.40 14.20
C VAL A 86 1.83 8.05 13.72
N PRO A 87 1.24 7.20 14.59
CA PRO A 87 0.65 5.94 14.18
C PRO A 87 -0.35 6.12 13.03
N LEU A 88 -0.16 5.41 11.91
CA LEU A 88 -1.03 5.55 10.74
C LEU A 88 -2.52 5.27 11.05
N PRO A 89 -2.89 4.34 11.94
CA PRO A 89 -4.29 4.19 12.37
C PRO A 89 -4.86 5.46 13.00
N LYS A 90 -4.04 6.22 13.73
CA LYS A 90 -4.47 7.50 14.30
C LYS A 90 -4.68 8.55 13.21
N VAL A 91 -3.76 8.64 12.26
CA VAL A 91 -3.91 9.55 11.11
C VAL A 91 -5.17 9.20 10.32
N LEU A 92 -5.36 7.92 9.95
CA LEU A 92 -6.55 7.47 9.24
C LEU A 92 -7.84 7.81 10.02
N LYS A 93 -7.80 7.60 11.34
CA LYS A 93 -8.95 7.90 12.21
C LYS A 93 -9.32 9.38 12.13
N THR A 94 -8.38 10.27 12.43
CA THR A 94 -8.65 11.72 12.57
C THR A 94 -8.95 12.40 11.23
N GLU A 95 -8.21 12.01 10.18
CA GLU A 95 -8.30 12.71 8.89
C GLU A 95 -9.42 12.16 7.97
N ILE A 96 -9.83 10.91 8.17
CA ILE A 96 -10.78 10.27 7.26
C ILE A 96 -11.96 9.62 8.01
N MET A 97 -11.68 8.66 8.90
CA MET A 97 -12.74 7.79 9.43
C MET A 97 -13.75 8.53 10.32
N ASP A 98 -13.28 9.40 11.21
CA ASP A 98 -14.16 10.23 12.03
C ASP A 98 -14.96 11.23 11.18
N PRO A 99 -14.35 12.01 10.26
CA PRO A 99 -15.08 12.92 9.37
C PRO A 99 -16.17 12.25 8.53
N ILE A 100 -15.92 11.02 8.01
CA ILE A 100 -16.94 10.30 7.24
C ILE A 100 -17.99 9.59 8.10
N GLY A 101 -17.88 9.69 9.43
CA GLY A 101 -18.81 9.07 10.36
C GLY A 101 -18.69 7.55 10.41
N ALA A 102 -17.49 7.01 10.24
CA ALA A 102 -17.23 5.59 10.40
C ALA A 102 -17.42 5.15 11.87
N SER A 103 -17.81 3.90 12.07
CA SER A 103 -17.97 3.32 13.40
C SER A 103 -16.62 3.18 14.11
N SER A 104 -16.66 2.89 15.40
CA SER A 104 -15.44 2.59 16.17
C SER A 104 -14.99 1.12 16.04
N SER A 105 -15.60 0.33 15.16
CA SER A 105 -15.32 -1.11 15.07
C SER A 105 -14.13 -1.46 14.18
N TRP A 106 -13.73 -0.57 13.26
CA TRP A 106 -12.60 -0.85 12.40
C TRP A 106 -11.26 -0.87 13.16
N ARG A 107 -10.30 -1.66 12.66
CA ARG A 107 -8.96 -1.79 13.24
C ARG A 107 -7.94 -1.92 12.11
N TRP A 108 -6.74 -1.38 12.33
CA TRP A 108 -5.63 -1.55 11.40
C TRP A 108 -4.42 -2.06 12.16
N TYR A 109 -4.01 -3.27 11.84
CA TYR A 109 -2.96 -3.98 12.53
C TYR A 109 -1.69 -4.06 11.71
N GLY A 110 -0.54 -3.97 12.41
CA GLY A 110 0.73 -4.48 11.93
C GLY A 110 0.88 -5.96 12.31
N TYR A 111 2.05 -6.49 12.06
CA TYR A 111 2.43 -7.82 12.49
C TYR A 111 3.46 -7.74 13.64
N GLU A 112 3.68 -8.82 14.35
CA GLU A 112 4.43 -8.81 15.61
C GLU A 112 5.83 -8.19 15.50
N LYS A 113 6.54 -8.47 14.41
CA LYS A 113 7.90 -7.96 14.17
C LYS A 113 7.94 -6.53 13.59
N SER A 114 6.81 -5.89 13.34
CA SER A 114 6.74 -4.57 12.70
C SER A 114 6.93 -3.38 13.64
N LYS A 115 7.39 -3.63 14.85
CA LYS A 115 7.58 -2.60 15.88
C LYS A 115 8.80 -1.74 15.57
N ILE A 116 8.61 -0.43 15.63
CA ILE A 116 9.67 0.57 15.47
C ILE A 116 9.59 1.60 16.58
N ASP A 117 10.71 2.21 16.91
CA ASP A 117 10.76 3.37 17.80
C ASP A 117 10.43 4.64 17.01
N VAL A 118 9.45 5.38 17.48
CA VAL A 118 9.03 6.68 16.95
C VAL A 118 9.03 7.66 18.11
N GLY A 119 10.11 8.44 18.22
CA GLY A 119 10.25 9.45 19.27
C GLY A 119 10.22 8.89 20.70
N GLY A 120 10.79 7.71 20.94
CA GLY A 120 10.81 7.02 22.25
C GLY A 120 9.58 6.14 22.52
N SER A 121 8.64 6.07 21.58
CA SER A 121 7.46 5.19 21.68
C SER A 121 7.58 4.02 20.71
N ILE A 122 7.34 2.80 21.20
CA ILE A 122 7.32 1.60 20.35
C ILE A 122 5.96 1.48 19.67
N ILE A 123 5.95 1.62 18.35
CA ILE A 123 4.74 1.63 17.52
C ILE A 123 4.86 0.53 16.47
N SER A 124 3.77 -0.19 16.21
CA SER A 124 3.70 -1.12 15.09
C SER A 124 3.50 -0.38 13.77
N SER A 125 4.37 -0.65 12.80
CA SER A 125 4.09 -0.30 11.41
C SER A 125 2.96 -1.18 10.91
N VAL A 126 1.87 -0.56 10.47
CA VAL A 126 0.70 -1.31 9.99
C VAL A 126 0.98 -2.02 8.69
N SER A 127 0.33 -3.15 8.47
CA SER A 127 0.43 -3.91 7.23
C SER A 127 -0.50 -3.34 6.17
N GLY A 128 0.05 -3.11 4.99
CA GLY A 128 -0.72 -2.77 3.78
C GLY A 128 -0.77 -3.91 2.77
N GLY A 129 0.01 -4.98 3.01
CA GLY A 129 0.08 -6.17 2.15
C GLY A 129 -0.45 -7.42 2.84
N GLY A 130 -0.70 -8.46 2.08
CA GLY A 130 -1.36 -9.68 2.55
C GLY A 130 -0.50 -10.64 3.37
N HIS A 131 0.80 -10.45 3.42
CA HIS A 131 1.67 -11.27 4.25
C HIS A 131 1.53 -10.90 5.73
N PHE A 132 1.63 -11.88 6.62
CA PHE A 132 1.81 -11.71 8.06
C PHE A 132 0.57 -11.50 8.90
N GLY A 133 -0.65 -11.68 8.37
CA GLY A 133 -1.89 -11.61 9.15
C GLY A 133 -2.22 -10.21 9.72
N GLY A 134 -1.57 -9.16 9.18
CA GLY A 134 -1.92 -7.77 9.48
C GLY A 134 -2.89 -7.22 8.45
N GLY A 135 -3.35 -5.99 8.65
CA GLY A 135 -4.16 -5.27 7.69
C GLY A 135 -5.33 -4.53 8.30
N LEU A 136 -6.13 -3.92 7.44
CA LEU A 136 -7.30 -3.14 7.82
C LEU A 136 -8.53 -4.04 7.91
N PHE A 137 -9.10 -4.14 9.11
CA PHE A 137 -10.39 -4.76 9.39
C PHE A 137 -11.45 -3.67 9.43
N ILE A 138 -12.44 -3.77 8.58
CA ILE A 138 -13.48 -2.75 8.42
C ILE A 138 -14.81 -3.44 8.08
N ASN A 139 -15.92 -2.96 8.65
CA ASN A 139 -17.23 -3.45 8.28
C ASN A 139 -17.67 -2.88 6.93
N SER A 140 -18.63 -3.56 6.27
CA SER A 140 -19.07 -3.19 4.91
C SER A 140 -19.65 -1.78 4.82
N LEU A 141 -20.31 -1.28 5.88
CA LEU A 141 -20.92 0.05 5.88
C LEU A 141 -19.86 1.16 5.94
N ASP A 142 -18.84 1.01 6.77
CA ASP A 142 -17.72 1.95 6.85
C ASP A 142 -16.86 1.90 5.59
N HIS A 143 -16.70 0.72 5.01
CA HIS A 143 -16.03 0.55 3.71
C HIS A 143 -16.80 1.25 2.59
N ALA A 144 -18.15 1.16 2.59
CA ALA A 144 -18.99 1.88 1.63
C ALA A 144 -18.89 3.40 1.80
N ARG A 145 -18.80 3.92 3.05
CA ARG A 145 -18.54 5.36 3.29
C ARG A 145 -17.21 5.81 2.72
N PHE A 146 -16.17 5.00 2.92
CA PHE A 146 -14.85 5.28 2.36
C PHE A 146 -14.89 5.31 0.82
N GLY A 147 -15.54 4.33 0.19
CA GLY A 147 -15.75 4.31 -1.26
C GLY A 147 -16.55 5.53 -1.75
N LEU A 148 -17.61 5.93 -1.02
CA LEU A 148 -18.40 7.12 -1.35
C LEU A 148 -17.59 8.42 -1.29
N LEU A 149 -16.62 8.55 -0.36
CA LEU A 149 -15.70 9.68 -0.31
C LEU A 149 -14.92 9.80 -1.63
N PHE A 150 -14.42 8.69 -2.16
CA PHE A 150 -13.72 8.68 -3.44
C PHE A 150 -14.63 9.00 -4.63
N LEU A 151 -15.85 8.44 -4.67
CA LEU A 151 -16.85 8.75 -5.70
C LEU A 151 -17.27 10.23 -5.71
N ARG A 152 -17.18 10.90 -4.55
CA ARG A 152 -17.45 12.34 -4.40
C ARG A 152 -16.19 13.20 -4.58
N ASN A 153 -15.15 12.70 -5.24
CA ASN A 153 -13.89 13.41 -5.45
C ASN A 153 -13.30 14.01 -4.16
N GLY A 154 -13.32 13.23 -3.10
CA GLY A 154 -12.75 13.61 -1.81
C GLY A 154 -13.62 14.52 -0.94
N LYS A 155 -14.84 14.86 -1.36
CA LYS A 155 -15.78 15.68 -0.61
C LYS A 155 -16.66 14.84 0.30
N TRP A 156 -16.80 15.27 1.55
CA TRP A 156 -17.74 14.71 2.50
C TRP A 156 -18.55 15.81 3.15
N LYS A 157 -19.88 15.81 2.95
CA LYS A 157 -20.74 16.95 3.28
C LYS A 157 -20.19 18.25 2.63
N ASN A 158 -19.81 19.22 3.45
CA ASN A 158 -19.28 20.52 2.99
C ASN A 158 -17.75 20.61 3.09
N GLU A 159 -17.07 19.51 3.46
CA GLU A 159 -15.61 19.49 3.67
C GLU A 159 -14.90 18.74 2.56
N LEU A 160 -13.69 19.17 2.23
CA LEU A 160 -12.78 18.50 1.32
C LEU A 160 -11.75 17.72 2.13
N LEU A 161 -11.92 16.41 2.25
CA LEU A 161 -11.03 15.54 3.02
C LEU A 161 -9.86 15.03 2.19
N LEU A 162 -10.06 14.80 0.88
CA LEU A 162 -9.01 14.40 -0.06
C LEU A 162 -9.02 15.35 -1.25
N SER A 163 -7.85 15.72 -1.75
CA SER A 163 -7.80 16.60 -2.92
C SER A 163 -8.32 15.89 -4.18
N PRO A 164 -9.06 16.58 -5.05
CA PRO A 164 -9.50 16.04 -6.34
C PRO A 164 -8.32 15.63 -7.23
N GLU A 165 -7.18 16.31 -7.11
CA GLU A 165 -5.94 15.97 -7.82
C GLU A 165 -5.43 14.61 -7.38
N TRP A 166 -5.47 14.29 -6.08
CA TRP A 166 -5.12 12.97 -5.57
C TRP A 166 -6.05 11.89 -6.14
N ILE A 167 -7.36 12.13 -6.12
CA ILE A 167 -8.34 11.19 -6.70
C ILE A 167 -8.07 10.93 -8.18
N LYS A 168 -7.70 11.97 -8.95
CA LYS A 168 -7.27 11.79 -10.35
C LYS A 168 -5.99 10.99 -10.48
N LEU A 169 -5.02 11.20 -9.58
CA LEU A 169 -3.74 10.47 -9.60
C LEU A 169 -3.92 8.97 -9.31
N VAL A 170 -4.81 8.59 -8.38
CA VAL A 170 -5.05 7.16 -8.08
C VAL A 170 -5.75 6.44 -9.23
N GLN A 171 -6.47 7.15 -10.08
CA GLN A 171 -7.15 6.63 -11.26
C GLN A 171 -6.26 6.64 -12.53
N LYS A 172 -5.07 7.22 -12.44
CA LYS A 172 -4.15 7.28 -13.58
C LYS A 172 -3.36 5.98 -13.69
N PRO A 173 -3.39 5.29 -14.85
CA PRO A 173 -2.58 4.11 -15.09
C PRO A 173 -1.09 4.37 -14.85
N SER A 174 -0.40 3.37 -14.31
CA SER A 174 1.05 3.41 -14.20
C SER A 174 1.72 3.19 -15.55
N GLU A 175 2.97 3.64 -15.68
CA GLU A 175 3.74 3.51 -16.93
C GLU A 175 3.99 2.05 -17.36
N HIS A 176 3.91 1.10 -16.42
CA HIS A 176 4.27 -0.30 -16.64
C HIS A 176 3.13 -1.27 -16.36
N ASN A 177 1.94 -0.77 -16.03
CA ASN A 177 0.73 -1.58 -15.87
C ASN A 177 -0.51 -0.70 -16.00
N GLU A 178 -1.23 -0.83 -17.12
CA GLU A 178 -2.45 -0.06 -17.39
C GLU A 178 -3.59 -0.35 -16.41
N SER A 179 -3.59 -1.54 -15.79
CA SER A 179 -4.60 -1.94 -14.82
C SER A 179 -4.23 -1.56 -13.37
N TYR A 180 -3.24 -0.70 -13.14
CA TYR A 180 -2.80 -0.31 -11.81
C TYR A 180 -2.43 1.18 -11.74
N GLY A 181 -2.99 1.87 -10.77
CA GLY A 181 -2.64 3.25 -10.40
C GLY A 181 -1.99 3.29 -9.02
N TYR A 182 -2.02 4.43 -8.35
CA TYR A 182 -1.47 4.61 -7.00
C TYR A 182 -2.19 3.74 -5.96
N MET A 183 -1.72 2.50 -5.78
CA MET A 183 -2.28 1.47 -4.87
C MET A 183 -3.71 1.02 -5.20
N TRP A 184 -4.23 1.40 -6.37
CA TRP A 184 -5.54 0.99 -6.84
C TRP A 184 -5.46 0.14 -8.10
N TRP A 185 -6.32 -0.84 -8.20
CA TRP A 185 -6.55 -1.58 -9.42
C TRP A 185 -7.54 -0.82 -10.30
N LEU A 186 -7.25 -0.75 -11.59
CA LEU A 186 -8.06 -0.04 -12.58
C LEU A 186 -8.69 -1.04 -13.53
N ASN A 187 -9.90 -0.74 -13.99
CA ASN A 187 -10.60 -1.58 -14.98
C ASN A 187 -10.20 -1.23 -16.41
N ASN A 188 -8.92 -0.91 -16.64
CA ASN A 188 -8.31 -0.57 -17.93
C ASN A 188 -7.52 -1.76 -18.48
N GLY A 189 -7.09 -1.66 -19.73
CA GLY A 189 -6.27 -2.70 -20.38
C GLY A 189 -7.00 -4.04 -20.45
N ASP A 190 -6.39 -5.09 -19.88
CA ASP A 190 -7.06 -6.38 -19.67
C ASP A 190 -8.12 -6.28 -18.59
N ARG A 191 -9.26 -5.71 -18.95
CA ARG A 191 -10.35 -5.45 -18.01
C ARG A 191 -10.80 -6.71 -17.29
N LYS A 192 -10.76 -6.68 -15.97
CA LYS A 192 -11.26 -7.76 -15.12
C LYS A 192 -12.77 -7.93 -15.27
N TRP A 193 -13.48 -6.82 -15.45
CA TRP A 193 -14.93 -6.79 -15.65
C TRP A 193 -15.25 -6.09 -16.97
N LYS A 194 -15.45 -6.89 -18.01
CA LYS A 194 -15.69 -6.39 -19.37
C LYS A 194 -17.01 -5.64 -19.51
N ASP A 195 -17.99 -6.02 -18.70
CA ASP A 195 -19.34 -5.43 -18.72
C ASP A 195 -19.47 -4.17 -17.85
N LEU A 196 -18.42 -3.80 -17.13
CA LEU A 196 -18.39 -2.58 -16.33
C LEU A 196 -17.60 -1.46 -17.01
N PRO A 197 -17.92 -0.18 -16.70
CA PRO A 197 -17.20 0.96 -17.27
C PRO A 197 -15.70 0.91 -17.00
N GLU A 198 -14.90 1.49 -17.91
CA GLU A 198 -13.44 1.55 -17.80
C GLU A 198 -12.97 2.40 -16.62
N ASN A 199 -13.73 3.41 -16.22
CA ASN A 199 -13.40 4.30 -15.13
C ASN A 199 -13.64 3.71 -13.73
N ILE A 200 -13.97 2.43 -13.63
CA ILE A 200 -14.06 1.74 -12.35
C ILE A 200 -12.64 1.45 -11.84
N TYR A 201 -12.42 1.75 -10.59
CA TYR A 201 -11.22 1.39 -9.85
C TYR A 201 -11.59 0.73 -8.53
N TYR A 202 -10.72 -0.16 -8.07
CA TYR A 202 -11.01 -0.99 -6.91
C TYR A 202 -9.74 -1.32 -6.13
N CYS A 203 -9.89 -1.59 -4.86
CA CYS A 203 -8.84 -2.12 -4.01
C CYS A 203 -9.13 -3.61 -3.77
N LEU A 204 -8.14 -4.44 -3.97
CA LEU A 204 -8.17 -5.82 -3.46
C LEU A 204 -7.77 -5.75 -1.99
N LEU A 205 -8.72 -5.34 -1.15
CA LEU A 205 -8.62 -5.62 0.27
C LEU A 205 -8.76 -7.13 0.43
N TYR A 206 -7.86 -7.72 1.20
CA TYR A 206 -8.09 -9.09 1.64
C TYR A 206 -9.39 -9.09 2.40
N THR A 207 -10.40 -9.60 1.73
CA THR A 207 -11.72 -9.78 2.29
C THR A 207 -11.61 -10.68 3.51
N SER A 208 -12.41 -10.40 4.51
CA SER A 208 -12.79 -11.37 5.53
C SER A 208 -12.90 -12.77 4.91
N PRO A 209 -12.46 -13.82 5.62
CA PRO A 209 -12.57 -15.19 5.12
C PRO A 209 -13.96 -15.41 4.57
N SER A 210 -14.04 -15.88 3.34
CA SER A 210 -15.29 -16.32 2.74
C SER A 210 -15.88 -17.39 3.66
N PRO A 211 -17.21 -17.47 3.83
CA PRO A 211 -17.83 -18.60 4.53
C PRO A 211 -17.46 -19.98 3.97
N ARG A 212 -16.72 -20.02 2.86
CA ARG A 212 -16.19 -21.24 2.25
C ARG A 212 -14.77 -21.61 2.74
N ASP A 213 -14.14 -20.75 3.54
CA ASP A 213 -12.77 -20.94 4.06
C ASP A 213 -12.78 -21.37 5.54
N VAL A 214 -13.96 -21.77 6.05
CA VAL A 214 -14.18 -22.31 7.41
C VAL A 214 -14.54 -23.78 7.31
#